data_91fc85ddb84356e88077db3f611b5388
#
_entry.id   91fc85ddb84356e88077db3f611b5388
#
_cell.length_a   1.000
_cell.length_b   1.000
_cell.length_c   1.000
_cell.angle_alpha   90.00
_cell.angle_beta   90.00
_cell.angle_gamma   90.00
#
_symmetry.space_group_name_H-M   'P 1'
#
loop_
_entity.id
_entity.type
_entity.pdbx_description
1 polymer ?
#
loop_
_entity_poly.entity_id
_entity_poly.type
_entity_poly.pdbx_seq_one_letter_code
_entity_poly.pdbx_strand_id
1 'polypeptide(L)'
;MYLKKYNLKNKVALVTGAGKGLGKACAIALAEAGANLVIISRTQKDLNQVSKIIKKFKVKCKSYLCDVTDYGQIKSIIDKIPRIDVLINNAGTNFPEHFTKVKRSNMEYMVKINNVAAFNLAQLCTLKMLKTKNRKKIGGSIINMSVSYTHLTLPTS
;
A
#
# COMPACT_ATOMS: atom_id res chain seq x y z
N MET A 1 11.84 13.09 -17.98
CA MET A 1 11.69 12.06 -16.95
C MET A 1 11.88 12.72 -15.59
N TYR A 2 10.80 13.00 -14.88
CA TYR A 2 10.79 13.71 -13.60
C TYR A 2 11.53 12.98 -12.48
N LEU A 3 11.61 11.65 -12.57
CA LEU A 3 12.11 10.77 -11.49
C LEU A 3 13.64 10.59 -11.50
N LYS A 4 14.39 11.15 -12.45
CA LYS A 4 15.86 11.05 -12.46
C LYS A 4 16.55 11.62 -11.22
N LYS A 5 15.88 12.56 -10.52
CA LYS A 5 16.40 13.17 -9.27
C LYS A 5 16.18 12.28 -8.03
N TYR A 6 15.30 11.30 -8.10
CA TYR A 6 14.95 10.45 -6.96
C TYR A 6 15.52 9.06 -7.17
N ASN A 7 16.60 8.75 -6.47
CA ASN A 7 17.23 7.44 -6.55
C ASN A 7 16.83 6.58 -5.34
N LEU A 8 16.04 5.55 -5.60
CA LEU A 8 15.61 4.56 -4.61
C LEU A 8 16.34 3.22 -4.77
N LYS A 9 17.48 3.19 -5.46
CA LYS A 9 18.29 1.99 -5.63
C LYS A 9 18.60 1.34 -4.28
N ASN A 10 18.45 0.03 -4.18
CA ASN A 10 18.64 -0.75 -2.96
C ASN A 10 17.62 -0.45 -1.83
N LYS A 11 16.57 0.31 -2.09
CA LYS A 11 15.43 0.44 -1.19
C LYS A 11 14.38 -0.63 -1.48
N VAL A 12 13.58 -0.96 -0.47
CA VAL A 12 12.45 -1.87 -0.58
C VAL A 12 11.18 -1.13 -0.22
N ALA A 13 10.25 -1.07 -1.16
CA ALA A 13 8.95 -0.44 -0.96
C ALA A 13 7.84 -1.50 -0.92
N LEU A 14 6.99 -1.41 0.09
CA LEU A 14 5.76 -2.17 0.24
C LEU A 14 4.57 -1.31 -0.17
N VAL A 15 3.75 -1.79 -1.09
CA VAL A 15 2.55 -1.09 -1.56
C VAL A 15 1.34 -1.99 -1.41
N THR A 16 0.33 -1.53 -0.67
CA THR A 16 -0.96 -2.23 -0.52
C THR A 16 -1.99 -1.71 -1.51
N GLY A 17 -2.93 -2.56 -1.91
CA GLY A 17 -3.89 -2.20 -2.96
C GLY A 17 -3.20 -1.93 -4.31
N ALA A 18 -2.04 -2.55 -4.55
CA ALA A 18 -1.19 -2.27 -5.71
C ALA A 18 -1.71 -2.81 -7.05
N GLY A 19 -2.84 -3.51 -7.07
CA GLY A 19 -3.34 -4.17 -8.29
C GLY A 19 -3.88 -3.21 -9.33
N LYS A 20 -4.42 -2.06 -8.94
CA LYS A 20 -5.07 -1.07 -9.81
C LYS A 20 -4.99 0.35 -9.26
N GLY A 21 -5.45 1.33 -10.04
CA GLY A 21 -5.58 2.73 -9.62
C GLY A 21 -4.28 3.33 -9.09
N LEU A 22 -4.39 4.13 -8.03
CA LEU A 22 -3.26 4.85 -7.43
C LEU A 22 -2.18 3.91 -6.89
N GLY A 23 -2.55 2.80 -6.24
CA GLY A 23 -1.56 1.84 -5.74
C GLY A 23 -0.69 1.23 -6.84
N LYS A 24 -1.30 0.90 -8.00
CA LYS A 24 -0.54 0.46 -9.19
C LYS A 24 0.41 1.56 -9.68
N ALA A 25 -0.09 2.80 -9.80
CA ALA A 25 0.72 3.93 -10.26
C ALA A 25 1.91 4.19 -9.31
N CYS A 26 1.68 4.17 -8.00
CA CYS A 26 2.73 4.31 -6.99
C CYS A 26 3.78 3.19 -7.09
N ALA A 27 3.33 1.93 -7.24
CA ALA A 27 4.25 0.80 -7.35
C ALA A 27 5.15 0.91 -8.60
N ILE A 28 4.58 1.34 -9.73
CA ILE A 28 5.33 1.56 -10.98
C ILE A 28 6.32 2.71 -10.82
N ALA A 29 5.90 3.85 -10.26
CA ALA A 29 6.77 5.01 -10.05
C ALA A 29 7.96 4.70 -9.11
N LEU A 30 7.72 3.94 -8.03
CA LEU A 30 8.78 3.50 -7.15
C LEU A 30 9.78 2.54 -7.84
N ALA A 31 9.27 1.65 -8.70
CA ALA A 31 10.11 0.75 -9.50
C ALA A 31 10.95 1.53 -10.52
N GLU A 32 10.37 2.53 -11.18
CA GLU A 32 11.07 3.44 -12.10
C GLU A 32 12.18 4.23 -11.38
N ALA A 33 11.96 4.61 -10.13
CA ALA A 33 12.98 5.23 -9.28
C ALA A 33 14.05 4.24 -8.75
N GLY A 34 13.95 2.95 -9.08
CA GLY A 34 14.93 1.91 -8.75
C GLY A 34 14.68 1.13 -7.48
N ALA A 35 13.52 1.29 -6.82
CA ALA A 35 13.17 0.50 -5.64
C ALA A 35 12.81 -0.94 -6.00
N ASN A 36 13.18 -1.89 -5.13
CA ASN A 36 12.60 -3.23 -5.15
C ASN A 36 11.19 -3.18 -4.55
N LEU A 37 10.25 -3.93 -5.11
CA LEU A 37 8.85 -3.86 -4.74
C LEU A 37 8.37 -5.12 -4.02
N VAL A 38 7.54 -4.89 -3.00
CA VAL A 38 6.60 -5.87 -2.46
C VAL A 38 5.19 -5.31 -2.69
N ILE A 39 4.37 -6.03 -3.43
CA ILE A 39 3.02 -5.57 -3.78
C ILE A 39 1.97 -6.53 -3.22
N ILE A 40 0.93 -5.97 -2.61
CA ILE A 40 -0.16 -6.72 -1.99
C ILE A 40 -1.49 -6.28 -2.62
N SER A 41 -2.31 -7.26 -3.01
CA SER A 41 -3.68 -7.05 -3.50
C SER A 41 -4.51 -8.30 -3.31
N ARG A 42 -5.83 -8.17 -3.43
CA ARG A 42 -6.79 -9.29 -3.35
C ARG A 42 -7.02 -10.00 -4.68
N THR A 43 -6.43 -9.52 -5.77
CA THR A 43 -6.67 -10.06 -7.11
C THR A 43 -5.36 -10.53 -7.73
N GLN A 44 -5.22 -11.85 -7.93
CA GLN A 44 -4.00 -12.44 -8.48
C GLN A 44 -3.70 -11.98 -9.92
N LYS A 45 -4.75 -11.84 -10.75
CA LYS A 45 -4.63 -11.36 -12.14
C LYS A 45 -3.97 -9.97 -12.18
N ASP A 46 -4.43 -9.06 -11.32
CA ASP A 46 -3.91 -7.68 -11.25
C ASP A 46 -2.45 -7.68 -10.78
N LEU A 47 -2.13 -8.46 -9.73
CA LEU A 47 -0.76 -8.61 -9.23
C LEU A 47 0.19 -9.11 -10.33
N ASN A 48 -0.24 -10.08 -11.12
CA ASN A 48 0.56 -10.63 -12.21
C ASN A 48 0.84 -9.58 -13.30
N GLN A 49 -0.17 -8.76 -13.65
CA GLN A 49 0.00 -7.66 -14.62
C GLN A 49 0.98 -6.61 -14.11
N VAL A 50 0.79 -6.14 -12.86
CA VAL A 50 1.64 -5.12 -12.26
C VAL A 50 3.08 -5.62 -12.09
N SER A 51 3.26 -6.86 -11.65
CA SER A 51 4.58 -7.47 -11.52
C SER A 51 5.33 -7.54 -12.87
N LYS A 52 4.64 -7.86 -13.97
CA LYS A 52 5.22 -7.84 -15.32
C LYS A 52 5.71 -6.44 -15.71
N ILE A 53 4.96 -5.40 -15.38
CA ILE A 53 5.35 -4.01 -15.66
C ILE A 53 6.57 -3.62 -14.82
N ILE A 54 6.55 -3.90 -13.52
CA ILE A 54 7.63 -3.56 -12.58
C ILE A 54 8.95 -4.22 -13.00
N LYS A 55 8.92 -5.47 -13.43
CA LYS A 55 10.12 -6.20 -13.88
C LYS A 55 10.84 -5.57 -15.07
N LYS A 56 10.14 -4.75 -15.89
CA LYS A 56 10.76 -4.01 -17.00
C LYS A 56 11.80 -2.99 -16.53
N PHE A 57 11.69 -2.52 -15.29
CA PHE A 57 12.64 -1.58 -14.67
C PHE A 57 13.87 -2.27 -14.05
N LYS A 58 14.04 -3.61 -14.27
CA LYS A 58 15.17 -4.40 -13.75
C LYS A 58 15.31 -4.39 -12.23
N VAL A 59 14.20 -4.22 -11.51
CA VAL A 59 14.10 -4.30 -10.05
C VAL A 59 13.41 -5.61 -9.63
N LYS A 60 13.66 -6.04 -8.38
CA LYS A 60 12.98 -7.22 -7.81
C LYS A 60 11.54 -6.86 -7.46
N CYS A 61 10.59 -7.75 -7.76
CA CYS A 61 9.19 -7.62 -7.38
C CYS A 61 8.69 -8.93 -6.79
N LYS A 62 8.20 -8.88 -5.55
CA LYS A 62 7.45 -9.95 -4.89
C LYS A 62 5.99 -9.53 -4.78
N SER A 63 5.07 -10.41 -5.14
CA SER A 63 3.63 -10.18 -5.04
C SER A 63 2.99 -11.15 -4.06
N TYR A 64 2.06 -10.65 -3.26
CA TYR A 64 1.31 -11.45 -2.30
C TYR A 64 -0.19 -11.21 -2.47
N LEU A 65 -0.92 -12.31 -2.69
CA LEU A 65 -2.39 -12.32 -2.66
C LEU A 65 -2.82 -12.31 -1.20
N CYS A 66 -3.41 -11.20 -0.76
CA CYS A 66 -3.81 -11.05 0.64
C CYS A 66 -4.86 -9.96 0.80
N ASP A 67 -5.81 -10.17 1.71
CA ASP A 67 -6.65 -9.12 2.26
C ASP A 67 -5.90 -8.45 3.42
N VAL A 68 -5.71 -7.14 3.35
CA VAL A 68 -4.98 -6.38 4.40
C VAL A 68 -5.69 -6.39 5.75
N THR A 69 -6.97 -6.78 5.80
CA THR A 69 -7.74 -6.93 7.05
C THR A 69 -7.45 -8.23 7.79
N ASP A 70 -6.74 -9.17 7.15
CA ASP A 70 -6.22 -10.39 7.79
C ASP A 70 -4.86 -10.11 8.42
N TYR A 71 -4.87 -9.77 9.72
CA TYR A 71 -3.68 -9.44 10.48
C TYR A 71 -2.65 -10.56 10.50
N GLY A 72 -3.10 -11.82 10.65
CA GLY A 72 -2.21 -12.99 10.72
C GLY A 72 -1.44 -13.19 9.41
N GLN A 73 -2.14 -13.08 8.29
CA GLN A 73 -1.56 -13.22 6.97
C GLN A 73 -0.60 -12.05 6.66
N ILE A 74 -0.99 -10.82 6.97
CA ILE A 74 -0.12 -9.62 6.83
C ILE A 74 1.14 -9.75 7.67
N LYS A 75 1.02 -10.13 8.94
CA LYS A 75 2.17 -10.34 9.82
C LYS A 75 3.13 -11.37 9.23
N SER A 76 2.63 -12.53 8.79
CA SER A 76 3.42 -13.57 8.15
C SER A 76 4.15 -13.09 6.89
N ILE A 77 3.49 -12.26 6.07
CA ILE A 77 4.11 -11.67 4.87
C ILE A 77 5.24 -10.72 5.28
N ILE A 78 5.01 -9.80 6.23
CA ILE A 78 6.01 -8.82 6.67
C ILE A 78 7.22 -9.50 7.32
N ASP A 79 7.00 -10.57 8.09
CA ASP A 79 8.09 -11.34 8.70
C ASP A 79 9.04 -11.93 7.65
N LYS A 80 8.54 -12.34 6.49
CA LYS A 80 9.31 -12.89 5.35
C LYS A 80 10.07 -11.83 4.54
N ILE A 81 9.78 -10.54 4.73
CA ILE A 81 10.46 -9.45 4.01
C ILE A 81 11.71 -9.06 4.82
N PRO A 82 12.92 -9.18 4.26
CA PRO A 82 14.14 -8.94 5.02
C PRO A 82 14.31 -7.46 5.41
N ARG A 83 13.81 -6.53 4.57
CA ARG A 83 13.94 -5.09 4.76
C ARG A 83 12.76 -4.36 4.17
N ILE A 84 12.29 -3.32 4.85
CA ILE A 84 11.30 -2.35 4.33
C ILE A 84 11.86 -0.95 4.56
N ASP A 85 11.84 -0.11 3.55
CA ASP A 85 12.27 1.29 3.60
C ASP A 85 11.10 2.26 3.40
N VAL A 86 10.11 1.85 2.59
CA VAL A 86 8.93 2.65 2.26
C VAL A 86 7.69 1.77 2.41
N LEU A 87 6.67 2.29 3.07
CA LEU A 87 5.32 1.74 3.07
C LEU A 87 4.38 2.73 2.39
N ILE A 88 3.59 2.24 1.42
CA ILE A 88 2.42 2.95 0.90
C ILE A 88 1.17 2.18 1.31
N ASN A 89 0.48 2.70 2.31
CA ASN A 89 -0.84 2.27 2.73
C ASN A 89 -1.87 2.88 1.77
N ASN A 90 -2.23 2.11 0.73
CA ASN A 90 -3.18 2.55 -0.27
C ASN A 90 -4.42 1.66 -0.34
N ALA A 91 -4.36 0.43 0.20
CA ALA A 91 -5.54 -0.42 0.26
C ALA A 91 -6.64 0.25 1.07
N GLY A 92 -7.78 0.41 0.46
CA GLY A 92 -8.94 1.03 1.06
C GLY A 92 -10.20 0.77 0.24
N THR A 93 -11.34 1.10 0.79
CA THR A 93 -12.64 1.00 0.11
C THR A 93 -13.59 2.08 0.59
N ASN A 94 -14.59 2.35 -0.22
CA ASN A 94 -15.75 3.14 0.12
C ASN A 94 -17.00 2.47 -0.42
N PHE A 95 -18.12 2.60 0.30
CA PHE A 95 -19.45 2.21 -0.14
C PHE A 95 -20.27 3.49 -0.30
N PRO A 96 -20.53 3.95 -1.54
CA PRO A 96 -21.34 5.13 -1.79
C PRO A 96 -22.80 4.80 -1.45
N GLU A 97 -23.24 5.18 -0.27
CA GLU A 97 -24.61 5.00 0.24
C GLU A 97 -25.12 6.34 0.73
N HIS A 98 -26.45 6.58 0.62
CA HIS A 98 -27.08 7.73 1.24
C HIS A 98 -26.88 7.66 2.75
N PHE A 99 -26.50 8.76 3.40
CA PHE A 99 -26.10 8.78 4.82
C PHE A 99 -27.11 8.09 5.74
N THR A 100 -28.40 8.34 5.53
CA THR A 100 -29.48 7.74 6.36
C THR A 100 -29.72 6.26 6.11
N LYS A 101 -29.08 5.66 5.09
CA LYS A 101 -29.25 4.27 4.67
C LYS A 101 -27.96 3.46 4.75
N VAL A 102 -26.88 4.04 5.30
CA VAL A 102 -25.59 3.37 5.46
C VAL A 102 -25.77 2.11 6.31
N LYS A 103 -25.40 0.98 5.75
CA LYS A 103 -25.44 -0.29 6.48
C LYS A 103 -24.31 -0.33 7.51
N ARG A 104 -24.64 -0.73 8.74
CA ARG A 104 -23.65 -0.86 9.82
C ARG A 104 -22.48 -1.74 9.44
N SER A 105 -22.73 -2.87 8.76
CA SER A 105 -21.69 -3.78 8.28
C SER A 105 -20.73 -3.13 7.29
N ASN A 106 -21.21 -2.24 6.41
CA ASN A 106 -20.37 -1.49 5.46
C ASN A 106 -19.50 -0.48 6.20
N MET A 107 -20.06 0.22 7.20
CA MET A 107 -19.32 1.16 8.04
C MET A 107 -18.22 0.43 8.82
N GLU A 108 -18.54 -0.68 9.49
CA GLU A 108 -17.57 -1.49 10.23
C GLU A 108 -16.44 -2.01 9.32
N TYR A 109 -16.78 -2.47 8.11
CA TYR A 109 -15.77 -2.91 7.15
C TYR A 109 -14.89 -1.76 6.65
N MET A 110 -15.48 -0.57 6.39
CA MET A 110 -14.67 0.61 6.02
C MET A 110 -13.68 0.98 7.11
N VAL A 111 -14.10 1.01 8.36
CA VAL A 111 -13.21 1.27 9.51
C VAL A 111 -12.12 0.20 9.58
N LYS A 112 -12.49 -1.07 9.42
CA LYS A 112 -11.55 -2.18 9.47
C LYS A 112 -10.44 -2.06 8.40
N ILE A 113 -10.80 -1.74 7.14
CA ILE A 113 -9.83 -1.68 6.05
C ILE A 113 -9.09 -0.35 6.00
N ASN A 114 -9.78 0.80 6.15
CA ASN A 114 -9.18 2.10 5.95
C ASN A 114 -8.36 2.58 7.17
N ASN A 115 -8.73 2.14 8.38
CA ASN A 115 -8.09 2.60 9.61
C ASN A 115 -7.31 1.47 10.29
N VAL A 116 -7.98 0.39 10.70
CA VAL A 116 -7.34 -0.66 11.51
C VAL A 116 -6.23 -1.38 10.73
N ALA A 117 -6.51 -1.79 9.49
CA ALA A 117 -5.51 -2.47 8.66
C ALA A 117 -4.32 -1.55 8.33
N ALA A 118 -4.58 -0.27 8.01
CA ALA A 118 -3.54 0.71 7.75
C ALA A 118 -2.65 0.95 8.98
N PHE A 119 -3.24 1.05 10.18
CA PHE A 119 -2.52 1.16 11.44
C PHE A 119 -1.64 -0.07 11.69
N ASN A 120 -2.19 -1.26 11.58
CA ASN A 120 -1.47 -2.51 11.79
C ASN A 120 -0.27 -2.65 10.83
N LEU A 121 -0.46 -2.33 9.55
CA LEU A 121 0.60 -2.31 8.55
C LEU A 121 1.69 -1.30 8.91
N ALA A 122 1.31 -0.08 9.31
CA ALA A 122 2.25 0.94 9.72
C ALA A 122 3.08 0.47 10.92
N GLN A 123 2.44 -0.12 11.94
CA GLN A 123 3.12 -0.64 13.13
C GLN A 123 4.10 -1.78 12.78
N LEU A 124 3.65 -2.79 12.02
CA LEU A 124 4.47 -3.93 11.63
C LEU A 124 5.67 -3.49 10.77
N CYS A 125 5.43 -2.58 9.81
CA CYS A 125 6.50 -2.04 8.98
C CYS A 125 7.48 -1.20 9.78
N THR A 126 7.01 -0.38 10.73
CA THR A 126 7.88 0.40 11.63
C THR A 126 8.78 -0.51 12.45
N LEU A 127 8.23 -1.56 13.07
CA LEU A 127 9.03 -2.55 13.81
C LEU A 127 10.10 -3.21 12.92
N LYS A 128 9.76 -3.48 11.66
CA LYS A 128 10.71 -4.02 10.69
C LYS A 128 11.78 -3.00 10.30
N MET A 129 11.38 -1.75 10.08
CA MET A 129 12.28 -0.64 9.76
C MET A 129 13.29 -0.42 10.89
N LEU A 130 12.85 -0.39 12.14
CA LEU A 130 13.71 -0.17 13.32
C LEU A 130 14.79 -1.25 13.50
N LYS A 131 14.51 -2.48 13.10
CA LYS A 131 15.50 -3.59 13.13
C LYS A 131 16.59 -3.46 12.05
N THR A 132 16.45 -2.57 11.09
CA THR A 132 17.44 -2.40 10.01
C THR A 132 18.66 -1.62 10.52
N LYS A 133 19.87 -2.19 10.32
CA LYS A 133 21.13 -1.54 10.71
C LYS A 133 21.24 -0.11 10.14
N ASN A 134 21.73 0.81 10.95
CA ASN A 134 21.89 2.23 10.60
C ASN A 134 20.57 2.97 10.29
N ARG A 135 19.41 2.46 10.72
CA ARG A 135 18.11 3.10 10.45
C ARG A 135 18.01 4.53 10.97
N LYS A 136 18.60 4.85 12.13
CA LYS A 136 18.64 6.22 12.69
C LYS A 136 19.23 7.26 11.70
N LYS A 137 20.18 6.85 10.85
CA LYS A 137 20.77 7.72 9.81
C LYS A 137 19.98 7.71 8.49
N ILE A 138 19.36 6.57 8.14
CA ILE A 138 18.75 6.37 6.81
C ILE A 138 17.27 6.76 6.81
N GLY A 139 16.60 6.64 7.96
CA GLY A 139 15.14 6.82 8.07
C GLY A 139 14.31 5.73 7.38
N GLY A 140 13.01 5.86 7.43
CA GLY A 140 12.01 5.09 6.70
C GLY A 140 10.81 6.00 6.43
N SER A 141 10.03 5.71 5.38
CA SER A 141 8.87 6.51 5.00
C SER A 141 7.60 5.68 5.04
N ILE A 142 6.55 6.25 5.66
CA ILE A 142 5.21 5.69 5.63
C ILE A 142 4.29 6.73 5.02
N ILE A 143 3.59 6.35 3.97
CA ILE A 143 2.65 7.21 3.25
C ILE A 143 1.28 6.55 3.35
N ASN A 144 0.33 7.25 3.98
CA ASN A 144 -1.07 6.86 4.01
C ASN A 144 -1.80 7.60 2.89
N MET A 145 -2.38 6.83 1.96
CA MET A 145 -3.20 7.39 0.89
C MET A 145 -4.61 7.61 1.41
N SER A 146 -5.06 8.84 1.34
CA SER A 146 -6.44 9.22 1.66
C SER A 146 -7.00 10.08 0.54
N VAL A 147 -8.32 10.11 0.43
CA VAL A 147 -9.04 11.02 -0.46
C VAL A 147 -10.00 11.85 0.38
N SER A 148 -10.01 13.16 0.17
CA SER A 148 -11.07 14.03 0.64
C SER A 148 -11.93 14.43 -0.54
N TYR A 149 -13.24 14.26 -0.43
CA TYR A 149 -14.18 14.77 -1.41
C TYR A 149 -14.43 16.25 -1.11
N THR A 150 -14.08 17.12 -2.03
CA THR A 150 -14.31 18.56 -1.91
C THR A 150 -15.76 18.97 -2.19
N HIS A 151 -16.59 18.05 -2.68
CA HIS A 151 -18.00 18.29 -2.97
C HIS A 151 -18.86 17.20 -2.31
N LEU A 152 -19.38 17.52 -1.13
CA LEU A 152 -20.59 16.90 -0.60
C LEU A 152 -21.76 17.66 -1.24
N THR A 153 -22.24 17.20 -2.39
CA THR A 153 -23.54 17.64 -2.88
C THR A 153 -24.62 17.03 -1.99
N LEU A 154 -25.17 17.81 -1.08
CA LEU A 154 -26.45 17.47 -0.49
C LEU A 154 -27.48 17.46 -1.63
N PRO A 155 -28.30 16.40 -1.79
CA PRO A 155 -29.37 16.43 -2.76
C PRO A 155 -30.29 17.60 -2.38
N THR A 156 -30.37 18.61 -3.23
CA THR A 156 -31.43 19.60 -3.19
C THR A 156 -32.70 18.86 -3.53
N SER A 157 -33.63 18.84 -2.59
CA SER A 157 -34.99 18.31 -2.68
C SER A 157 -35.73 18.85 -3.90
#